data_ab5fc146890b9ec7e4df53b63cbe172c
#
_entry.id   ab5fc146890b9ec7e4df53b63cbe172c
#
_cell.length_a   1.000
_cell.length_b   1.000
_cell.length_c   1.000
_cell.angle_alpha   90.00
_cell.angle_beta   90.00
_cell.angle_gamma   90.00
#
_symmetry.space_group_name_H-M   'P 1'
#
loop_
_entity.id
_entity.type
_entity.pdbx_description
1 polymer ?
#
loop_
_entity_poly.entity_id
_entity_poly.type
_entity_poly.pdbx_seq_one_letter_code
_entity_poly.pdbx_strand_id
1 'polypeptide(L)'
;MMDHWYVLTGLAGLLVAGCVSSELKPVDIFPEDACAQCRMAVSDKSFASEIITEEGEVLKFDDLGCLENYRKKNPAVKIRTIFVSDFDTKTWLPYEKSRIVKTGITTPMGSGRVAFADSAKAAEFLKNNPPTDTSENENGCGGDCCSSEDDKKTNP
;
A
#
# COMPACT_ATOMS: atom_id res chain seq x y z
N MET A 1 44.98 -64.22 -17.99
CA MET A 1 43.53 -64.12 -18.07
C MET A 1 43.13 -63.12 -16.99
N MET A 2 42.97 -61.87 -17.34
CA MET A 2 42.65 -60.78 -16.39
C MET A 2 41.45 -60.03 -16.94
N ASP A 3 40.31 -60.26 -16.29
CA ASP A 3 39.04 -59.67 -16.66
C ASP A 3 38.94 -58.23 -16.18
N HIS A 4 38.86 -57.31 -17.14
CA HIS A 4 38.68 -55.89 -16.87
C HIS A 4 37.19 -55.57 -16.70
N TRP A 5 36.78 -55.42 -15.45
CA TRP A 5 35.46 -54.95 -15.09
C TRP A 5 35.43 -53.43 -15.12
N TYR A 6 34.92 -52.89 -16.19
CA TYR A 6 34.68 -51.45 -16.27
C TYR A 6 33.42 -51.09 -15.46
N VAL A 7 33.63 -50.50 -14.28
CA VAL A 7 32.55 -49.87 -13.50
C VAL A 7 32.23 -48.51 -14.15
N LEU A 8 31.15 -48.47 -14.89
CA LEU A 8 30.53 -47.20 -15.39
C LEU A 8 29.80 -46.55 -14.23
N THR A 9 30.47 -45.65 -13.51
CA THR A 9 29.85 -44.76 -12.55
C THR A 9 29.16 -43.64 -13.30
N GLY A 10 27.84 -43.81 -13.50
CA GLY A 10 26.96 -42.80 -14.05
C GLY A 10 26.82 -41.61 -13.08
N LEU A 11 27.41 -40.49 -13.43
CA LEU A 11 27.28 -39.21 -12.70
C LEU A 11 25.90 -38.61 -13.04
N ALA A 12 24.89 -38.94 -12.23
CA ALA A 12 23.56 -38.32 -12.31
C ALA A 12 23.67 -36.89 -11.79
N GLY A 13 23.83 -35.94 -12.69
CA GLY A 13 23.79 -34.52 -12.40
C GLY A 13 22.40 -34.08 -11.96
N LEU A 14 22.22 -33.81 -10.66
CA LEU A 14 20.99 -33.27 -10.09
C LEU A 14 20.89 -31.80 -10.47
N LEU A 15 20.13 -31.49 -11.53
CA LEU A 15 19.78 -30.12 -11.88
C LEU A 15 18.79 -29.59 -10.85
N VAL A 16 19.28 -28.91 -9.82
CA VAL A 16 18.46 -28.13 -8.90
C VAL A 16 18.00 -26.86 -9.65
N ALA A 17 16.81 -26.92 -10.24
CA ALA A 17 16.14 -25.74 -10.74
C ALA A 17 15.76 -24.86 -9.56
N GLY A 18 16.64 -23.95 -9.17
CA GLY A 18 16.35 -22.90 -8.19
C GLY A 18 15.30 -21.96 -8.77
N CYS A 19 14.06 -22.03 -8.27
CA CYS A 19 13.09 -20.98 -8.49
C CYS A 19 13.64 -19.70 -7.84
N VAL A 20 14.22 -18.83 -8.64
CA VAL A 20 14.55 -17.46 -8.21
C VAL A 20 13.22 -16.72 -8.10
N SER A 21 12.63 -16.71 -6.91
CA SER A 21 11.56 -15.79 -6.59
C SER A 21 12.16 -14.40 -6.63
N SER A 22 11.90 -13.63 -7.68
CA SER A 22 12.26 -12.21 -7.73
C SER A 22 11.43 -11.52 -6.65
N GLU A 23 12.07 -11.25 -5.50
CA GLU A 23 11.45 -10.47 -4.44
C GLU A 23 11.14 -9.08 -4.98
N LEU A 24 9.84 -8.74 -5.03
CA LEU A 24 9.41 -7.41 -5.41
C LEU A 24 9.88 -6.42 -4.36
N LYS A 25 10.48 -5.35 -4.82
CA LYS A 25 10.95 -4.27 -3.96
C LYS A 25 10.06 -3.04 -4.13
N PRO A 26 9.78 -2.34 -3.04
CA PRO A 26 9.05 -1.07 -3.12
C PRO A 26 9.90 0.00 -3.84
N VAL A 27 9.19 0.96 -4.43
CA VAL A 27 9.80 2.14 -5.07
C VAL A 27 9.78 3.29 -4.08
N ASP A 28 10.89 4.02 -3.97
CA ASP A 28 10.94 5.17 -3.07
C ASP A 28 9.97 6.28 -3.48
N ILE A 29 9.61 7.12 -2.49
CA ILE A 29 8.79 8.32 -2.70
C ILE A 29 9.69 9.48 -3.11
N PHE A 30 9.31 10.15 -4.17
CA PHE A 30 9.97 11.36 -4.69
C PHE A 30 9.06 12.57 -4.53
N PRO A 31 9.61 13.80 -4.48
CA PRO A 31 8.81 15.03 -4.27
C PRO A 31 7.72 15.26 -5.33
N GLU A 32 7.91 14.73 -6.54
CA GLU A 32 6.96 14.81 -7.65
C GLU A 32 5.85 13.77 -7.63
N ASP A 33 5.95 12.79 -6.72
CA ASP A 33 4.95 11.72 -6.65
C ASP A 33 3.60 12.23 -6.16
N ALA A 34 2.56 11.91 -6.90
CA ALA A 34 1.20 12.24 -6.56
C ALA A 34 0.42 10.99 -6.12
N CYS A 35 -0.41 11.14 -5.10
CA CYS A 35 -1.32 10.11 -4.63
C CYS A 35 -2.29 9.68 -5.73
N ALA A 36 -2.38 8.38 -6.01
CA ALA A 36 -3.25 7.83 -7.05
C ALA A 36 -4.75 8.07 -6.77
N GLN A 37 -5.13 8.27 -5.51
CA GLN A 37 -6.52 8.47 -5.10
C GLN A 37 -6.92 9.96 -5.04
N CYS A 38 -6.17 10.80 -4.30
CA CYS A 38 -6.53 12.19 -4.04
C CYS A 38 -5.77 13.21 -4.91
N ARG A 39 -4.75 12.79 -5.65
CA ARG A 39 -3.88 13.61 -6.52
C ARG A 39 -3.01 14.63 -5.80
N MET A 40 -2.96 14.62 -4.48
CA MET A 40 -2.05 15.44 -3.70
C MET A 40 -0.64 14.83 -3.67
N ALA A 41 0.37 15.66 -3.40
CA ALA A 41 1.74 15.19 -3.28
C ALA A 41 1.91 14.21 -2.12
N VAL A 42 2.71 13.16 -2.31
CA VAL A 42 3.09 12.23 -1.24
C VAL A 42 4.29 12.83 -0.50
N SER A 43 4.04 13.74 0.42
CA SER A 43 5.07 14.57 1.06
C SER A 43 5.68 13.96 2.34
N ASP A 44 4.95 13.08 3.03
CA ASP A 44 5.45 12.43 4.26
C ASP A 44 5.45 10.91 4.11
N LYS A 45 6.66 10.37 4.04
CA LYS A 45 6.88 8.92 3.89
C LYS A 45 6.31 8.11 5.06
N SER A 46 6.15 8.68 6.27
CA SER A 46 5.59 7.97 7.43
C SER A 46 4.19 7.42 7.19
N PHE A 47 3.42 8.05 6.30
CA PHE A 47 2.04 7.68 5.98
C PHE A 47 1.90 7.02 4.61
N ALA A 48 3.01 6.96 3.86
CA ALA A 48 3.00 6.51 2.48
C ALA A 48 2.69 5.01 2.36
N SER A 49 2.06 4.68 1.25
CA SER A 49 1.87 3.30 0.82
C SER A 49 1.90 3.19 -0.70
N GLU A 50 2.10 1.99 -1.21
CA GLU A 50 2.08 1.73 -2.64
C GLU A 50 1.45 0.39 -2.99
N ILE A 51 0.82 0.34 -4.14
CA ILE A 51 0.38 -0.88 -4.80
C ILE A 51 1.29 -1.14 -5.99
N ILE A 52 1.77 -2.36 -6.15
CA ILE A 52 2.36 -2.84 -7.40
C ILE A 52 1.33 -3.77 -8.04
N THR A 53 0.89 -3.43 -9.24
CA THR A 53 -0.10 -4.22 -9.98
C THR A 53 0.54 -5.44 -10.65
N GLU A 54 -0.28 -6.39 -11.15
CA GLU A 54 0.23 -7.52 -11.92
C GLU A 54 0.92 -7.08 -13.20
N GLU A 55 0.49 -5.98 -13.78
CA GLU A 55 1.08 -5.34 -14.96
C GLU A 55 2.40 -4.61 -14.67
N GLY A 56 2.76 -4.45 -13.38
CA GLY A 56 3.99 -3.79 -12.95
C GLY A 56 3.84 -2.29 -12.77
N GLU A 57 2.64 -1.73 -12.81
CA GLU A 57 2.40 -0.33 -12.48
C GLU A 57 2.57 -0.11 -10.97
N VAL A 58 3.18 1.02 -10.58
CA VAL A 58 3.35 1.43 -9.19
C VAL A 58 2.43 2.61 -8.89
N LEU A 59 1.47 2.38 -8.00
CA LEU A 59 0.50 3.37 -7.55
C LEU A 59 0.85 3.79 -6.13
N LYS A 60 1.16 5.06 -5.93
CA LYS A 60 1.58 5.62 -4.64
C LYS A 60 0.44 6.35 -3.93
N PHE A 61 0.43 6.32 -2.61
CA PHE A 61 -0.60 6.94 -1.78
C PHE A 61 0.03 7.69 -0.61
N ASP A 62 -0.53 8.84 -0.29
CA ASP A 62 -0.11 9.73 0.79
C ASP A 62 -0.65 9.35 2.18
N ASP A 63 -1.66 8.48 2.21
CA ASP A 63 -2.39 8.09 3.42
C ASP A 63 -2.97 6.68 3.25
N LEU A 64 -2.99 5.88 4.31
CA LEU A 64 -3.57 4.53 4.28
C LEU A 64 -5.08 4.54 3.97
N GLY A 65 -5.80 5.60 4.33
CA GLY A 65 -7.19 5.78 3.92
C GLY A 65 -7.34 5.96 2.41
N CYS A 66 -6.39 6.65 1.76
CA CYS A 66 -6.35 6.77 0.30
C CYS A 66 -6.13 5.41 -0.38
N LEU A 67 -5.20 4.60 0.13
CA LEU A 67 -4.97 3.23 -0.34
C LEU A 67 -6.26 2.39 -0.26
N GLU A 68 -6.94 2.40 0.88
CA GLU A 68 -8.16 1.62 1.08
C GLU A 68 -9.31 2.08 0.20
N ASN A 69 -9.49 3.41 0.08
CA ASN A 69 -10.52 4.00 -0.78
C ASN A 69 -10.26 3.68 -2.26
N TYR A 70 -8.99 3.73 -2.69
CA TYR A 70 -8.62 3.35 -4.05
C TYR A 70 -8.99 1.89 -4.34
N ARG A 71 -8.64 0.97 -3.45
CA ARG A 71 -8.97 -0.46 -3.59
C ARG A 71 -10.48 -0.71 -3.66
N LYS A 72 -11.26 -0.03 -2.82
CA LYS A 72 -12.74 -0.12 -2.83
C LYS A 72 -13.34 0.37 -4.15
N LYS A 73 -12.81 1.48 -4.71
CA LYS A 73 -13.31 2.08 -5.96
C LYS A 73 -12.84 1.36 -7.22
N ASN A 74 -11.72 0.63 -7.13
CA ASN A 74 -11.10 -0.01 -8.29
C ASN A 74 -10.94 -1.54 -8.08
N PRO A 75 -12.03 -2.30 -7.85
CA PRO A 75 -11.94 -3.73 -7.55
C PRO A 75 -11.42 -4.59 -8.72
N ALA A 76 -11.41 -4.04 -9.92
CA ALA A 76 -10.90 -4.72 -11.12
C ALA A 76 -9.37 -4.66 -11.24
N VAL A 77 -8.70 -3.78 -10.48
CA VAL A 77 -7.22 -3.68 -10.48
C VAL A 77 -6.63 -4.93 -9.84
N LYS A 78 -5.84 -5.63 -10.61
CA LYS A 78 -5.15 -6.83 -10.12
C LYS A 78 -3.89 -6.43 -9.36
N ILE A 79 -3.91 -6.65 -8.07
CA ILE A 79 -2.84 -6.27 -7.15
C ILE A 79 -1.88 -7.44 -6.99
N ARG A 80 -0.61 -7.22 -7.30
CA ARG A 80 0.47 -8.19 -7.09
C ARG A 80 1.02 -8.12 -5.67
N THR A 81 1.24 -6.91 -5.16
CA THR A 81 1.69 -6.69 -3.79
C THR A 81 1.36 -5.26 -3.33
N ILE A 82 1.32 -5.09 -2.01
CA ILE A 82 1.14 -3.78 -1.37
C ILE A 82 2.27 -3.60 -0.35
N PHE A 83 2.86 -2.41 -0.36
CA PHE A 83 3.80 -1.98 0.66
C PHE A 83 3.24 -0.79 1.42
N VAL A 84 3.58 -0.71 2.70
CA VAL A 84 3.26 0.41 3.58
C VAL A 84 4.53 0.86 4.28
N SER A 85 4.61 2.13 4.61
CA SER A 85 5.74 2.64 5.38
C SER A 85 5.53 2.38 6.86
N ASP A 86 6.55 1.90 7.54
CA ASP A 86 6.60 1.87 9.00
C ASP A 86 6.63 3.30 9.53
N PHE A 87 5.71 3.63 10.43
CA PHE A 87 5.53 4.99 10.92
C PHE A 87 6.78 5.54 11.62
N ASP A 88 7.46 4.70 12.42
CA ASP A 88 8.64 5.12 13.20
C ASP A 88 9.90 5.22 12.33
N THR A 89 10.15 4.16 11.54
CA THR A 89 11.42 4.00 10.85
C THR A 89 11.41 4.49 9.41
N LYS A 90 10.21 4.76 8.86
CA LYS A 90 10.00 5.11 7.45
C LYS A 90 10.53 4.07 6.47
N THR A 91 10.64 2.82 6.92
CA THR A 91 11.03 1.70 6.08
C THR A 91 9.81 1.01 5.48
N TRP A 92 9.96 0.51 4.26
CA TRP A 92 8.90 -0.21 3.61
C TRP A 92 8.66 -1.59 4.22
N LEU A 93 7.41 -1.94 4.42
CA LEU A 93 6.94 -3.22 4.93
C LEU A 93 5.93 -3.81 3.94
N PRO A 94 5.94 -5.13 3.69
CA PRO A 94 4.80 -5.79 3.06
C PRO A 94 3.54 -5.57 3.91
N TYR A 95 2.43 -5.22 3.28
CA TYR A 95 1.16 -4.94 3.94
C TYR A 95 0.72 -6.08 4.87
N GLU A 96 0.86 -7.33 4.42
CA GLU A 96 0.46 -8.51 5.21
C GLU A 96 1.32 -8.72 6.47
N LYS A 97 2.53 -8.15 6.51
CA LYS A 97 3.44 -8.24 7.64
C LYS A 97 3.37 -7.02 8.56
N SER A 98 2.58 -6.02 8.19
CA SER A 98 2.43 -4.80 8.97
C SER A 98 1.28 -4.89 9.97
N ARG A 99 1.41 -4.12 11.05
CA ARG A 99 0.33 -3.88 12.01
C ARG A 99 -0.25 -2.50 11.79
N ILE A 100 -1.43 -2.42 11.18
CA ILE A 100 -2.14 -1.16 10.97
C ILE A 100 -3.04 -0.89 12.17
N VAL A 101 -2.96 0.34 12.71
CA VAL A 101 -3.78 0.83 13.81
C VAL A 101 -4.44 2.15 13.45
N LYS A 102 -5.70 2.34 13.89
CA LYS A 102 -6.40 3.63 13.81
C LYS A 102 -6.10 4.41 15.10
N THR A 103 -5.65 5.61 14.97
CA THR A 103 -5.18 6.48 16.06
C THR A 103 -5.85 7.84 16.00
N GLY A 104 -5.64 8.67 17.02
CA GLY A 104 -6.15 10.04 17.06
C GLY A 104 -5.22 11.08 16.44
N ILE A 105 -4.11 10.67 15.82
CA ILE A 105 -3.20 11.64 15.17
C ILE A 105 -3.78 12.15 13.85
N THR A 106 -3.36 13.36 13.47
CA THR A 106 -3.67 13.88 12.15
C THR A 106 -2.79 13.22 11.10
N THR A 107 -3.41 12.63 10.08
CA THR A 107 -2.74 12.09 8.90
C THR A 107 -3.10 12.93 7.66
N PRO A 108 -2.37 12.83 6.54
CA PRO A 108 -2.59 13.70 5.38
C PRO A 108 -4.03 13.83 4.92
N MET A 109 -4.79 12.71 4.95
CA MET A 109 -6.20 12.69 4.54
C MET A 109 -7.16 12.38 5.71
N GLY A 110 -6.67 12.52 6.94
CA GLY A 110 -7.49 12.39 8.13
C GLY A 110 -7.93 10.96 8.46
N SER A 111 -7.31 9.94 7.88
CA SER A 111 -7.69 8.55 8.18
C SER A 111 -7.34 8.12 9.60
N GLY A 112 -6.36 8.78 10.22
CA GLY A 112 -5.80 8.42 11.52
C GLY A 112 -5.08 7.07 11.52
N ARG A 113 -4.79 6.48 10.36
CA ARG A 113 -4.20 5.15 10.25
C ARG A 113 -2.71 5.21 10.01
N VAL A 114 -1.98 4.38 10.75
CA VAL A 114 -0.53 4.21 10.62
C VAL A 114 -0.16 2.73 10.68
N ALA A 115 0.97 2.38 10.06
CA ALA A 115 1.48 1.02 10.03
C ALA A 115 2.76 0.90 10.85
N PHE A 116 2.94 -0.25 11.48
CA PHE A 116 4.14 -0.60 12.25
C PHE A 116 4.62 -2.00 11.87
N ALA A 117 5.94 -2.20 11.92
CA ALA A 117 6.54 -3.53 11.84
C ALA A 117 6.32 -4.32 13.14
N ASP A 118 6.36 -3.64 14.28
CA ASP A 118 6.31 -4.22 15.61
C ASP A 118 4.92 -3.99 16.24
N SER A 119 4.27 -5.08 16.63
CA SER A 119 2.96 -5.03 17.28
C SER A 119 2.97 -4.41 18.68
N ALA A 120 4.10 -4.53 19.43
CA ALA A 120 4.24 -3.92 20.74
C ALA A 120 4.33 -2.40 20.61
N LYS A 121 5.11 -1.90 19.65
CA LYS A 121 5.17 -0.46 19.33
C LYS A 121 3.83 0.07 18.86
N ALA A 122 3.12 -0.66 18.01
CA ALA A 122 1.77 -0.29 17.58
C ALA A 122 0.81 -0.14 18.77
N ALA A 123 0.85 -1.09 19.72
CA ALA A 123 0.01 -1.06 20.90
C ALA A 123 0.37 0.09 21.85
N GLU A 124 1.66 0.36 22.05
CA GLU A 124 2.14 1.48 22.85
C GLU A 124 1.74 2.82 22.21
N PHE A 125 1.94 2.95 20.90
CA PHE A 125 1.55 4.15 20.17
C PHE A 125 0.05 4.42 20.25
N LEU A 126 -0.77 3.38 20.07
CA LEU A 126 -2.23 3.48 20.19
C LEU A 126 -2.68 3.89 21.60
N LYS A 127 -2.02 3.38 22.65
CA LYS A 127 -2.29 3.78 24.03
C LYS A 127 -2.06 5.27 24.28
N ASN A 128 -1.01 5.82 23.66
CA ASN A 128 -0.65 7.23 23.79
C ASN A 128 -1.45 8.15 22.84
N ASN A 129 -2.02 7.59 21.77
CA ASN A 129 -2.78 8.31 20.74
C ASN A 129 -4.10 7.57 20.45
N PRO A 130 -5.01 7.46 21.41
CA PRO A 130 -6.25 6.74 21.22
C PRO A 130 -7.08 7.40 20.10
N PRO A 131 -7.88 6.63 19.34
CA PRO A 131 -8.78 7.19 18.36
C PRO A 131 -9.66 8.25 19.01
N THR A 132 -9.77 9.41 18.42
CA THR A 132 -10.81 10.35 18.81
C THR A 132 -12.11 9.81 18.24
N ASP A 133 -13.09 9.52 19.10
CA ASP A 133 -14.45 9.14 18.71
C ASP A 133 -15.14 10.34 18.04
N THR A 134 -14.70 10.70 16.85
CA THR A 134 -15.55 11.42 15.93
C THR A 134 -16.46 10.35 15.35
N SER A 135 -17.70 10.30 15.89
CA SER A 135 -18.81 9.48 15.39
C SER A 135 -18.70 9.31 13.88
N GLU A 136 -18.67 8.06 13.46
CA GLU A 136 -18.69 7.62 12.08
C GLU A 136 -19.76 8.37 11.29
N ASN A 137 -19.39 9.49 10.70
CA ASN A 137 -20.16 10.04 9.60
C ASN A 137 -19.63 9.33 8.34
N GLU A 138 -20.16 8.14 8.09
CA GLU A 138 -19.97 7.37 6.86
C GLU A 138 -20.59 8.05 5.62
N ASN A 139 -21.01 9.30 5.77
CA ASN A 139 -21.38 10.13 4.63
C ASN A 139 -20.10 10.76 4.07
N GLY A 140 -19.42 9.94 3.26
CA GLY A 140 -18.41 10.42 2.34
C GLY A 140 -18.93 11.65 1.61
N CYS A 141 -18.04 12.55 1.26
CA CYS A 141 -18.28 13.55 0.23
C CYS A 141 -18.82 12.86 -1.05
N GLY A 142 -20.09 12.53 -1.03
CA GLY A 142 -20.90 12.27 -2.19
C GLY A 142 -21.22 13.63 -2.81
N GLY A 143 -20.75 13.80 -4.03
CA GLY A 143 -20.78 15.00 -4.82
C GLY A 143 -22.11 15.73 -4.82
N ASP A 144 -22.09 16.88 -5.24
CA ASP A 144 -23.01 17.78 -5.87
C ASP A 144 -22.68 19.22 -5.45
N CYS A 145 -21.50 19.64 -5.84
CA CYS A 145 -21.16 21.05 -5.87
C CYS A 145 -20.83 21.42 -7.32
N CYS A 146 -21.79 21.30 -8.22
CA CYS A 146 -21.83 21.98 -9.53
C CYS A 146 -23.21 21.79 -10.15
N SER A 147 -24.24 22.40 -9.56
CA SER A 147 -25.43 22.76 -10.30
C SER A 147 -25.33 24.25 -10.64
N SER A 148 -24.84 24.52 -11.82
CA SER A 148 -25.04 25.83 -12.46
C SER A 148 -26.52 26.00 -12.74
N GLU A 149 -27.17 26.84 -11.98
CA GLU A 149 -28.50 27.36 -12.31
C GLU A 149 -28.35 28.31 -13.49
N ASP A 150 -28.74 27.83 -14.66
CA ASP A 150 -28.99 28.70 -15.83
C ASP A 150 -30.26 29.52 -15.58
N ASP A 151 -30.05 30.78 -15.23
CA ASP A 151 -31.06 31.82 -15.19
C ASP A 151 -31.66 32.02 -16.58
N LYS A 152 -32.80 31.39 -16.79
CA LYS A 152 -33.68 31.68 -17.93
C LYS A 152 -34.47 32.96 -17.68
N LYS A 153 -33.87 34.10 -17.99
CA LYS A 153 -34.54 35.40 -18.00
C LYS A 153 -35.43 35.51 -19.25
N THR A 154 -36.68 35.18 -19.10
CA THR A 154 -37.73 35.61 -20.03
C THR A 154 -38.18 37.02 -19.66
N ASN A 155 -38.07 37.94 -20.58
CA ASN A 155 -38.69 39.27 -20.50
C ASN A 155 -39.63 39.46 -21.69
N PRO A 156 -40.75 40.21 -21.51
CA PRO A 156 -41.97 40.24 -22.36
C PRO A 156 -41.81 40.93 -23.70
#